data_9fbb24505410b2d885de50de756e726b
#
_entry.id   9fbb24505410b2d885de50de756e726b
#
_cell.length_a   1.000
_cell.length_b   1.000
_cell.length_c   1.000
_cell.angle_alpha   90.00
_cell.angle_beta   90.00
_cell.angle_gamma   90.00
#
_symmetry.space_group_name_H-M   'P 1'
#
loop_
_entity.id
_entity.type
_entity.pdbx_description
1 polymer ?
#
loop_
_entity_poly.entity_id
_entity_poly.type
_entity_poly.pdbx_seq_one_letter_code
_entity_poly.pdbx_strand_id
1 'polypeptide(L)'
;MIIIQDTFVCKPGNASRVAKMFKEAMASDPHLVNVMTDVTGQYNRVVIVSQFNNLSDFEKNWEAMSHPTKEMEESMKKMQGYQEMYVSGAREIFRTW
;
A
#
# COMPACT_ATOMS: atom_id res chain seq x y z
N MET A 1 -13.13 -4.27 -13.37
CA MET A 1 -12.47 -3.93 -12.11
C MET A 1 -10.98 -4.10 -12.26
N ILE A 2 -10.20 -3.24 -11.66
CA ILE A 2 -8.74 -3.37 -11.63
C ILE A 2 -8.26 -3.60 -10.21
N ILE A 3 -7.17 -4.36 -10.10
CA ILE A 3 -6.48 -4.65 -8.84
C ILE A 3 -5.10 -4.02 -8.89
N ILE A 4 -4.79 -3.25 -7.87
CA ILE A 4 -3.47 -2.66 -7.70
C ILE A 4 -2.73 -3.47 -6.65
N GLN A 5 -1.55 -3.95 -6.98
CA GLN A 5 -0.72 -4.71 -6.06
C GLN A 5 0.61 -4.00 -5.87
N ASP A 6 0.80 -3.42 -4.71
CA ASP A 6 2.06 -2.80 -4.31
C ASP A 6 2.85 -3.78 -3.46
N THR A 7 4.06 -4.09 -3.88
CA THR A 7 4.95 -5.01 -3.16
C THR A 7 6.18 -4.27 -2.69
N PHE A 8 6.46 -4.36 -1.40
CA PHE A 8 7.69 -3.81 -0.81
C PHE A 8 8.53 -4.96 -0.28
N VAL A 9 9.79 -4.98 -0.69
CA VAL A 9 10.79 -5.89 -0.10
C VAL A 9 11.48 -5.13 1.01
N CYS A 10 11.19 -5.52 2.24
CA CYS A 10 11.67 -4.80 3.42
C CYS A 10 13.04 -5.31 3.88
N LYS A 11 13.73 -4.49 4.64
CA LYS A 11 14.94 -4.90 5.35
C LYS A 11 14.58 -5.97 6.37
N PRO A 12 15.51 -6.89 6.71
CA PRO A 12 15.24 -7.95 7.68
C PRO A 12 14.63 -7.41 8.98
N GLY A 13 13.55 -8.05 9.42
CA GLY A 13 12.85 -7.69 10.65
C GLY A 13 11.84 -6.55 10.54
N ASN A 14 11.72 -5.90 9.38
CA ASN A 14 10.86 -4.72 9.23
C ASN A 14 9.52 -4.99 8.53
N ALA A 15 9.31 -6.16 7.95
CA ALA A 15 8.08 -6.44 7.20
C ALA A 15 6.83 -6.29 8.05
N SER A 16 6.81 -6.87 9.25
CA SER A 16 5.66 -6.76 10.15
C SER A 16 5.37 -5.32 10.56
N ARG A 17 6.40 -4.54 10.78
CA ARG A 17 6.28 -3.12 11.16
C ARG A 17 5.67 -2.32 10.01
N VAL A 18 6.19 -2.51 8.80
CA VAL A 18 5.68 -1.85 7.60
C VAL A 18 4.24 -2.27 7.32
N ALA A 19 3.91 -3.55 7.45
CA ALA A 19 2.55 -4.05 7.26
C ALA A 19 1.57 -3.38 8.24
N LYS A 20 1.95 -3.27 9.51
CA LYS A 20 1.13 -2.59 10.52
C LYS A 20 0.93 -1.11 10.21
N MET A 21 1.98 -0.43 9.75
CA MET A 21 1.91 0.98 9.35
C MET A 21 0.91 1.18 8.22
N PHE A 22 0.97 0.37 7.17
CA PHE A 22 0.02 0.45 6.06
C PHE A 22 -1.40 0.12 6.51
N LYS A 23 -1.57 -0.91 7.31
CA LYS A 23 -2.88 -1.32 7.80
C LYS A 23 -3.54 -0.21 8.62
N GLU A 24 -2.79 0.46 9.47
CA GLU A 24 -3.29 1.56 10.28
C GLU A 24 -3.55 2.82 9.45
N ALA A 25 -2.62 3.18 8.57
CA ALA A 25 -2.74 4.37 7.73
C ALA A 25 -3.90 4.27 6.73
N MET A 26 -4.18 3.06 6.23
CA MET A 26 -5.22 2.81 5.24
C MET A 26 -6.50 2.23 5.83
N ALA A 27 -6.66 2.25 7.14
CA ALA A 27 -7.80 1.62 7.81
C ALA A 27 -9.16 2.16 7.34
N SER A 28 -9.22 3.43 6.93
CA SER A 28 -10.45 4.06 6.43
C SER A 28 -10.53 4.13 4.90
N ASP A 29 -9.56 3.59 4.19
CA ASP A 29 -9.54 3.60 2.73
C ASP A 29 -10.51 2.55 2.19
N PRO A 30 -11.58 2.97 1.48
CA PRO A 30 -12.57 2.03 0.95
C PRO A 30 -12.03 1.14 -0.18
N HIS A 31 -10.89 1.49 -0.76
CA HIS A 31 -10.27 0.73 -1.85
C HIS A 31 -9.35 -0.38 -1.36
N LEU A 32 -8.93 -0.34 -0.10
CA LEU A 32 -8.04 -1.36 0.45
C LEU A 32 -8.74 -2.72 0.52
N VAL A 33 -8.13 -3.74 -0.07
CA VAL A 33 -8.60 -5.13 0.03
C VAL A 33 -7.92 -5.82 1.20
N ASN A 34 -6.59 -5.84 1.20
CA ASN A 34 -5.83 -6.40 2.31
C ASN A 34 -4.37 -5.94 2.29
N VAL A 35 -3.70 -6.17 3.41
CA VAL A 35 -2.26 -6.02 3.57
C VAL A 35 -1.74 -7.39 3.99
N MET A 36 -0.74 -7.90 3.28
CA MET A 36 -0.21 -9.25 3.47
C MET A 36 1.30 -9.21 3.66
N THR A 37 1.80 -10.21 4.39
CA THR A 37 3.23 -10.49 4.43
C THR A 37 3.45 -11.92 3.92
N ASP A 38 4.61 -12.19 3.34
CA ASP A 38 4.88 -13.52 2.83
C ASP A 38 5.13 -14.51 3.97
N VAL A 39 4.56 -15.69 3.84
CA VAL A 39 4.82 -16.82 4.73
C VAL A 39 5.92 -17.68 4.13
N THR A 40 5.90 -17.82 2.80
CA THR A 40 6.92 -18.53 2.02
C THR A 40 7.26 -17.71 0.78
N GLY A 41 8.39 -18.01 0.16
CA GLY A 41 8.87 -17.33 -1.04
C GLY A 41 10.02 -16.39 -0.74
N GLN A 42 10.01 -15.21 -1.37
CA GLN A 42 11.00 -14.18 -1.08
C GLN A 42 10.78 -13.62 0.31
N TYR A 43 11.86 -13.46 1.08
CA TYR A 43 11.75 -12.99 2.46
C TYR A 43 11.38 -11.50 2.56
N ASN A 44 10.66 -11.16 3.63
CA ASN A 44 10.40 -9.78 4.07
C ASN A 44 9.59 -8.93 3.09
N ARG A 45 8.62 -9.54 2.41
CA ARG A 45 7.70 -8.80 1.52
C ARG A 45 6.46 -8.34 2.27
N VAL A 46 6.02 -7.12 1.94
CA VAL A 46 4.71 -6.61 2.29
C VAL A 46 3.97 -6.36 0.99
N VAL A 47 2.77 -6.91 0.87
CA VAL A 47 1.94 -6.78 -0.32
C VAL A 47 0.65 -6.08 0.07
N ILE A 48 0.37 -4.96 -0.60
CA ILE A 48 -0.84 -4.18 -0.37
C ILE A 48 -1.72 -4.31 -1.62
N VAL A 49 -2.92 -4.80 -1.42
CA VAL A 49 -3.87 -5.01 -2.51
C VAL A 49 -5.01 -4.01 -2.37
N SER A 50 -5.24 -3.25 -3.43
CA SER A 50 -6.36 -2.30 -3.53
C SER A 50 -7.16 -2.61 -4.79
N GLN A 51 -8.41 -2.16 -4.83
CA GLN A 51 -9.25 -2.35 -6.01
C GLN A 51 -10.00 -1.07 -6.36
N PHE A 52 -10.19 -0.88 -7.66
CA PHE A 52 -10.92 0.25 -8.24
C PHE A 52 -11.82 -0.26 -9.36
N ASN A 53 -12.88 0.47 -9.67
CA ASN A 53 -13.78 0.09 -10.75
C ASN A 53 -13.09 0.16 -12.12
N ASN A 54 -12.21 1.14 -12.31
CA ASN A 54 -11.48 1.37 -13.55
C ASN A 54 -10.20 2.17 -13.30
N LEU A 55 -9.37 2.30 -14.32
CA LEU A 55 -8.12 3.04 -14.25
C LEU A 55 -8.32 4.53 -13.97
N SER A 56 -9.41 5.09 -14.49
CA SER A 56 -9.72 6.51 -14.27
C SER A 56 -9.96 6.81 -12.80
N ASP A 57 -10.65 5.93 -12.09
CA ASP A 57 -10.89 6.08 -10.66
C ASP A 57 -9.58 5.96 -9.86
N PHE A 58 -8.71 5.06 -10.26
CA PHE A 58 -7.38 4.95 -9.66
C PHE A 58 -6.56 6.22 -9.87
N GLU A 59 -6.57 6.77 -11.07
CA GLU A 59 -5.85 8.00 -11.39
C GLU A 59 -6.36 9.19 -10.57
N LYS A 60 -7.67 9.32 -10.44
CA LYS A 60 -8.29 10.37 -9.61
C LYS A 60 -7.88 10.25 -8.15
N ASN A 61 -7.84 9.03 -7.64
CA ASN A 61 -7.39 8.76 -6.27
C ASN A 61 -5.92 9.15 -6.10
N TRP A 62 -5.08 8.82 -7.07
CA TRP A 62 -3.68 9.17 -7.09
C TRP A 62 -3.47 10.68 -7.09
N GLU A 63 -4.22 11.42 -7.91
CA GLU A 63 -4.16 12.88 -7.96
C GLU A 63 -4.60 13.51 -6.64
N ALA A 64 -5.64 12.97 -6.02
CA ALA A 64 -6.12 13.44 -4.72
C ALA A 64 -5.06 13.36 -3.64
N MET A 65 -4.15 12.38 -3.71
CA MET A 65 -3.04 12.25 -2.77
C MET A 65 -1.99 13.35 -2.90
N SER A 66 -1.96 14.05 -4.04
CA SER A 66 -1.08 15.21 -4.25
C SER A 66 -1.59 16.46 -3.54
N HIS A 67 -2.86 16.47 -3.12
CA HIS A 67 -3.51 17.55 -2.41
C HIS A 67 -4.20 17.00 -1.15
N PRO A 68 -3.42 16.54 -0.16
CA PRO A 68 -3.97 15.82 0.98
C PRO A 68 -4.85 16.71 1.86
N THR A 69 -5.95 16.13 2.34
CA THR A 69 -6.77 16.73 3.40
C THR A 69 -6.07 16.55 4.74
N LYS A 70 -6.60 17.19 5.79
CA LYS A 70 -6.09 16.99 7.16
C LYS A 70 -6.12 15.52 7.58
N GLU A 71 -7.19 14.80 7.25
CA GLU A 71 -7.31 13.37 7.53
C GLU A 71 -6.22 12.56 6.83
N MET A 72 -5.96 12.89 5.57
CA MET A 72 -4.92 12.23 4.79
C MET A 72 -3.54 12.52 5.36
N GLU A 73 -3.28 13.76 5.78
CA GLU A 73 -2.03 14.14 6.42
C GLU A 73 -1.80 13.38 7.73
N GLU A 74 -2.83 13.19 8.54
CA GLU A 74 -2.76 12.41 9.77
C GLU A 74 -2.47 10.94 9.50
N SER A 75 -3.09 10.38 8.45
CA SER A 75 -2.80 9.01 8.01
C SER A 75 -1.36 8.87 7.52
N MET A 76 -0.86 9.87 6.80
CA MET A 76 0.53 9.90 6.32
C MET A 76 1.55 9.94 7.46
N LYS A 77 1.22 10.60 8.57
CA LYS A 77 2.08 10.62 9.77
C LYS A 77 2.30 9.22 10.34
N LYS A 78 1.30 8.35 10.23
CA LYS A 78 1.41 6.95 10.66
C LYS A 78 2.40 6.15 9.83
N MET A 79 2.74 6.66 8.63
CA MET A 79 3.69 6.04 7.71
C MET A 79 5.11 6.61 7.85
N GLN A 80 5.35 7.49 8.79
CA GLN A 80 6.64 8.16 8.95
C GLN A 80 7.76 7.13 9.14
N GLY A 81 8.81 7.25 8.32
CA GLY A 81 9.99 6.39 8.39
C GLY A 81 9.89 5.08 7.61
N TYR A 82 8.74 4.76 6.99
CA TYR A 82 8.61 3.49 6.27
C TYR A 82 9.58 3.38 5.08
N GLN A 83 9.93 4.49 4.45
CA GLN A 83 10.84 4.53 3.30
C GLN A 83 12.24 4.03 3.63
N GLU A 84 12.65 4.10 4.89
CA GLU A 84 13.94 3.57 5.33
C GLU A 84 13.87 2.07 5.68
N MET A 85 12.68 1.52 5.74
CA MET A 85 12.44 0.14 6.16
C MET A 85 12.39 -0.85 5.01
N TYR A 86 12.30 -0.38 3.75
CA TYR A 86 12.29 -1.27 2.60
C TYR A 86 13.48 -1.02 1.68
N VAL A 87 13.82 -2.03 0.88
CA VAL A 87 14.96 -2.02 -0.04
C VAL A 87 14.50 -1.71 -1.46
N SER A 88 13.37 -2.29 -1.85
CA SER A 88 12.80 -2.11 -3.19
C SER A 88 11.29 -2.20 -3.14
N GLY A 89 10.64 -1.70 -4.18
CA GLY A 89 9.20 -1.74 -4.31
C GLY A 89 8.80 -1.87 -5.77
N ALA A 90 7.60 -2.41 -5.99
CA ALA A 90 7.02 -2.55 -7.31
C ALA A 90 5.52 -2.38 -7.23
N ARG A 91 4.93 -1.84 -8.29
CA ARG A 91 3.47 -1.75 -8.44
C ARG A 91 3.06 -2.48 -9.69
N GLU A 92 2.08 -3.36 -9.54
CA GLU A 92 1.49 -4.10 -10.64
C GLU A 92 0.00 -3.82 -10.67
N ILE A 93 -0.55 -3.66 -11.87
CA ILE A 93 -1.97 -3.40 -12.06
C ILE A 93 -2.54 -4.53 -12.92
N PHE A 94 -3.58 -5.17 -12.39
CA PHE A 94 -4.23 -6.29 -13.07
C PHE A 94 -5.68 -5.95 -13.37
N ARG A 95 -6.20 -6.51 -14.46
CA ARG A 95 -7.62 -6.45 -14.78
C ARG A 95 -8.25 -7.79 -14.41
N THR A 96 -9.35 -7.74 -13.65
CA THR A 96 -10.11 -8.96 -13.38
C THR A 96 -10.99 -9.32 -14.56
N TRP A 97 -11.20 -10.59 -14.75
CA TRP A 97 -12.06 -11.14 -15.79
C TRP A 97 -13.36 -11.69 -15.22
#